data_f37c034941c7c006c807594ac0c902b7
#
_entry.id   f37c034941c7c006c807594ac0c902b7
#
_cell.length_a   1.000
_cell.length_b   1.000
_cell.length_c   1.000
_cell.angle_alpha   90.00
_cell.angle_beta   90.00
_cell.angle_gamma   90.00
#
_symmetry.space_group_name_H-M   'P 1'
#
loop_
_entity.id
_entity.type
_entity.pdbx_description
1 polymer ?
#
loop_
_entity_poly.entity_id
_entity_poly.type
_entity_poly.pdbx_seq_one_letter_code
_entity_poly.pdbx_strand_id
1 'polypeptide(L)'
;EGKLLLEEFYRDRDHRDLQQTTDLFYSALDLHPRKFESHLETDCFRLTVSFEAQEDEKFYGMGQYQMPHLDLKGCKLELAQRNSQVSIPFALSSRGYGFLWNNPAIGYASFGKNVTEWEAESTRKMDYWIVAGDTPAEIEEAYANAVGKVPMMPDYGTGFWQCKLRYLTQEEVLSVAREYKKRDLPISVIVVDFFHWTAQGDWKFDPVYWPDPAAMVRELKEMGIELMVSIWPTAEKASENYTELAESGYLIHSEAGRRGAYLGDVNIVDFTNPEAREYVWSKIKENYYDKGIHAFWLDEAEPEINPYDFRFFRFYRGSDIEIGNIYPKQYARMAYEGMEKAGQENIMNLVRC
;
A
#
# COMPACT_ATOMS: atom_id res chain seq x y z
N GLU A 1 6.96 -37.81 14.59
CA GLU A 1 7.47 -37.53 13.24
C GLU A 1 6.94 -36.17 12.80
N GLY A 2 7.84 -35.26 12.33
CA GLY A 2 7.44 -33.95 11.85
C GLY A 2 6.76 -33.99 10.48
N LYS A 3 5.78 -33.11 10.22
CA LYS A 3 5.18 -32.94 8.91
C LYS A 3 6.02 -31.95 8.09
N LEU A 4 6.44 -32.35 6.88
CA LEU A 4 7.09 -31.42 5.94
C LEU A 4 6.03 -30.46 5.36
N LEU A 5 6.16 -29.17 5.61
CA LEU A 5 5.22 -28.14 5.16
C LEU A 5 5.67 -27.49 3.86
N LEU A 6 6.95 -27.14 3.76
CA LEU A 6 7.53 -26.43 2.63
C LEU A 6 8.93 -26.97 2.36
N GLU A 7 9.31 -27.09 1.10
CA GLU A 7 10.60 -27.59 0.64
C GLU A 7 11.10 -26.75 -0.53
N GLU A 8 12.39 -26.41 -0.55
CA GLU A 8 12.98 -25.70 -1.67
C GLU A 8 13.00 -26.58 -2.93
N PHE A 9 12.62 -25.97 -4.06
CA PHE A 9 12.61 -26.65 -5.36
C PHE A 9 14.02 -26.73 -5.93
N TYR A 10 14.61 -27.91 -5.87
CA TYR A 10 15.97 -28.15 -6.33
C TYR A 10 16.00 -29.22 -7.40
N ARG A 11 16.48 -28.91 -8.60
CA ARG A 11 16.61 -29.78 -9.73
C ARG A 11 18.02 -29.64 -10.34
N ASP A 12 19.02 -30.01 -9.56
CA ASP A 12 20.40 -30.11 -10.03
C ASP A 12 20.76 -31.55 -10.25
N ARG A 13 21.44 -31.85 -11.36
CA ARG A 13 22.16 -33.10 -11.48
C ARG A 13 23.46 -32.95 -10.72
N ASP A 14 23.61 -33.70 -9.65
CA ASP A 14 24.88 -33.82 -8.96
C ASP A 14 25.92 -34.48 -9.92
N HIS A 15 26.74 -33.66 -10.53
CA HIS A 15 27.80 -34.08 -11.42
C HIS A 15 29.05 -34.58 -10.68
N ARG A 16 29.03 -34.62 -9.35
CA ARG A 16 30.19 -35.06 -8.54
C ARG A 16 30.62 -36.49 -8.80
N ASP A 17 29.71 -37.32 -9.29
CA ASP A 17 30.03 -38.72 -9.66
C ASP A 17 30.58 -38.88 -11.08
N LEU A 18 30.61 -37.84 -11.88
CA LEU A 18 31.21 -37.89 -13.21
C LEU A 18 32.66 -37.42 -13.11
N GLN A 19 33.60 -38.36 -12.95
CA GLN A 19 35.05 -38.10 -12.86
C GLN A 19 35.68 -37.45 -14.11
N GLN A 20 34.90 -36.98 -15.05
CA GLN A 20 35.36 -36.27 -16.23
C GLN A 20 34.63 -34.92 -16.34
N THR A 21 35.17 -33.95 -15.67
CA THR A 21 34.87 -32.54 -15.91
C THR A 21 35.43 -32.14 -17.26
N THR A 22 34.70 -32.37 -18.30
CA THR A 22 34.82 -31.54 -19.48
C THR A 22 33.70 -30.56 -19.42
N ASP A 23 33.98 -29.27 -19.60
CA ASP A 23 33.04 -28.12 -19.63
C ASP A 23 31.94 -28.24 -20.73
N LEU A 24 31.67 -29.46 -21.18
CA LEU A 24 30.81 -29.78 -22.30
C LEU A 24 29.44 -30.34 -21.91
N PHE A 25 29.17 -30.54 -20.61
CA PHE A 25 27.90 -31.10 -20.15
C PHE A 25 27.11 -30.08 -19.33
N TYR A 26 26.40 -29.18 -20.00
CA TYR A 26 25.36 -28.38 -19.37
C TYR A 26 24.13 -29.24 -19.17
N SER A 27 23.63 -29.29 -17.94
CA SER A 27 22.29 -29.81 -17.69
C SER A 27 21.28 -28.73 -18.07
N ALA A 28 20.37 -29.05 -19.00
CA ALA A 28 19.21 -28.19 -19.30
C ALA A 28 18.23 -28.11 -18.13
N LEU A 29 18.46 -28.85 -17.05
CA LEU A 29 17.65 -28.94 -15.85
C LEU A 29 18.37 -28.38 -14.60
N ASP A 30 19.32 -27.48 -14.79
CA ASP A 30 19.99 -26.79 -13.70
C ASP A 30 19.05 -25.70 -13.13
N LEU A 31 18.23 -26.07 -12.14
CA LEU A 31 17.28 -25.23 -11.47
C LEU A 31 17.63 -25.14 -9.98
N HIS A 32 18.17 -24.00 -9.59
CA HIS A 32 18.47 -23.71 -8.20
C HIS A 32 17.26 -23.12 -7.48
N PRO A 33 17.05 -23.45 -6.20
CA PRO A 33 15.95 -22.91 -5.41
C PRO A 33 16.08 -21.42 -5.16
N ARG A 34 17.29 -20.88 -5.27
CA ARG A 34 17.61 -19.48 -5.05
C ARG A 34 18.47 -18.96 -6.19
N LYS A 35 17.95 -18.01 -6.95
CA LYS A 35 18.65 -17.41 -8.06
C LYS A 35 18.87 -15.93 -7.82
N PHE A 36 20.12 -15.48 -7.89
CA PHE A 36 20.53 -14.09 -7.78
C PHE A 36 21.14 -13.64 -9.10
N GLU A 37 20.46 -12.72 -9.80
CA GLU A 37 20.94 -12.16 -11.06
C GLU A 37 21.36 -10.71 -10.82
N SER A 38 22.64 -10.41 -10.93
CA SER A 38 23.19 -9.06 -10.70
C SER A 38 22.66 -8.05 -11.72
N HIS A 39 22.24 -6.90 -11.24
CA HIS A 39 22.04 -5.74 -12.09
C HIS A 39 23.37 -5.05 -12.37
N LEU A 40 23.57 -4.60 -13.61
CA LEU A 40 24.76 -3.83 -13.98
C LEU A 40 24.77 -2.50 -13.19
N GLU A 41 25.96 -2.13 -12.71
CA GLU A 41 26.23 -0.86 -12.05
C GLU A 41 25.52 -0.63 -10.70
N THR A 42 24.93 -1.67 -10.10
CA THR A 42 24.27 -1.59 -8.79
C THR A 42 24.74 -2.70 -7.86
N ASP A 43 24.42 -2.57 -6.56
CA ASP A 43 24.59 -3.61 -5.55
C ASP A 43 23.28 -4.40 -5.31
N CYS A 44 22.33 -4.31 -6.24
CA CYS A 44 21.06 -5.00 -6.22
C CYS A 44 21.05 -6.21 -7.14
N PHE A 45 20.14 -7.13 -6.85
CA PHE A 45 19.92 -8.37 -7.59
C PHE A 45 18.44 -8.50 -7.92
N ARG A 46 18.16 -9.08 -9.09
CA ARG A 46 16.89 -9.77 -9.27
C ARG A 46 16.99 -11.10 -8.51
N LEU A 47 16.02 -11.34 -7.64
CA LEU A 47 15.98 -12.54 -6.80
C LEU A 47 14.77 -13.38 -7.16
N THR A 48 15.00 -14.68 -7.36
CA THR A 48 13.94 -15.69 -7.44
C THR A 48 14.18 -16.74 -6.36
N VAL A 49 13.12 -17.07 -5.62
CA VAL A 49 13.13 -18.19 -4.65
C VAL A 49 12.02 -19.15 -5.02
N SER A 50 12.37 -20.43 -5.18
CA SER A 50 11.49 -21.47 -5.70
C SER A 50 11.29 -22.59 -4.69
N PHE A 51 10.03 -23.02 -4.54
CA PHE A 51 9.63 -24.11 -3.65
C PHE A 51 8.88 -25.19 -4.39
N GLU A 52 8.93 -26.43 -3.87
CA GLU A 52 8.13 -27.54 -4.37
C GLU A 52 6.65 -27.19 -4.31
N ALA A 53 5.96 -27.40 -5.41
CA ALA A 53 4.49 -27.27 -5.45
C ALA A 53 3.85 -28.65 -5.21
N GLN A 54 2.90 -28.68 -4.30
CA GLN A 54 2.07 -29.87 -4.06
C GLN A 54 0.78 -29.75 -4.85
N GLU A 55 0.31 -30.83 -5.46
CA GLU A 55 -0.84 -30.81 -6.37
C GLU A 55 -2.14 -30.39 -5.67
N ASP A 56 -2.34 -30.83 -4.44
CA ASP A 56 -3.53 -30.59 -3.62
C ASP A 56 -3.46 -29.33 -2.76
N GLU A 57 -2.32 -28.63 -2.79
CA GLU A 57 -2.12 -27.41 -2.01
C GLU A 57 -2.90 -26.25 -2.60
N LYS A 58 -3.59 -25.52 -1.72
CA LYS A 58 -4.33 -24.28 -2.03
C LYS A 58 -3.70 -23.11 -1.33
N PHE A 59 -3.75 -21.96 -1.99
CA PHE A 59 -3.22 -20.70 -1.46
C PHE A 59 -4.30 -19.63 -1.35
N TYR A 60 -4.28 -18.88 -0.26
CA TYR A 60 -5.21 -17.79 0.03
C TYR A 60 -4.44 -16.56 0.48
N GLY A 61 -5.11 -15.41 0.56
CA GLY A 61 -4.51 -14.16 1.00
C GLY A 61 -3.97 -13.32 -0.15
N MET A 62 -2.76 -12.80 -0.02
CA MET A 62 -2.07 -11.93 -0.97
C MET A 62 -2.68 -10.52 -1.14
N GLY A 63 -3.64 -10.13 -0.32
CA GLY A 63 -4.32 -8.85 -0.41
C GLY A 63 -5.59 -8.90 -1.26
N GLN A 64 -5.85 -7.83 -2.01
CA GLN A 64 -7.07 -7.68 -2.79
C GLN A 64 -6.72 -7.48 -4.27
N TYR A 65 -6.93 -8.52 -5.07
CA TYR A 65 -6.81 -8.48 -6.52
C TYR A 65 -8.18 -8.58 -7.18
N GLN A 66 -8.35 -7.94 -8.33
CA GLN A 66 -9.60 -7.99 -9.11
C GLN A 66 -9.73 -9.33 -9.84
N MET A 67 -9.97 -10.40 -9.12
CA MET A 67 -10.15 -11.74 -9.68
C MET A 67 -11.23 -12.51 -8.94
N PRO A 68 -11.95 -13.44 -9.60
CA PRO A 68 -13.02 -14.23 -8.99
C PRO A 68 -12.51 -15.45 -8.22
N HIS A 69 -11.20 -15.65 -8.07
CA HIS A 69 -10.60 -16.84 -7.47
C HIS A 69 -10.28 -16.61 -6.00
N LEU A 70 -10.78 -17.48 -5.13
CA LEU A 70 -10.38 -17.54 -3.73
C LEU A 70 -9.08 -18.34 -3.57
N ASP A 71 -8.98 -19.50 -4.26
CA ASP A 71 -7.77 -20.31 -4.32
C ASP A 71 -6.87 -19.77 -5.43
N LEU A 72 -5.64 -19.39 -5.04
CA LEU A 72 -4.64 -18.78 -5.92
C LEU A 72 -3.78 -19.81 -6.66
N LYS A 73 -4.02 -21.12 -6.46
CA LYS A 73 -3.28 -22.17 -7.16
C LYS A 73 -3.42 -22.02 -8.69
N GLY A 74 -2.31 -21.98 -9.39
CA GLY A 74 -2.25 -21.72 -10.83
C GLY A 74 -2.15 -20.24 -11.21
N CYS A 75 -2.24 -19.30 -10.25
CA CYS A 75 -2.12 -17.87 -10.52
C CYS A 75 -0.66 -17.40 -10.45
N LYS A 76 -0.35 -16.36 -11.23
CA LYS A 76 0.82 -15.50 -11.07
C LYS A 76 0.34 -14.10 -10.75
N LEU A 77 0.75 -13.57 -9.60
CA LEU A 77 0.37 -12.26 -9.11
C LEU A 77 1.56 -11.31 -9.20
N GLU A 78 1.33 -10.11 -9.69
CA GLU A 78 2.29 -9.02 -9.59
C GLU A 78 2.29 -8.49 -8.15
N LEU A 79 3.46 -8.35 -7.55
CA LEU A 79 3.65 -7.73 -6.25
C LEU A 79 3.92 -6.23 -6.46
N ALA A 80 2.88 -5.49 -6.72
CA ALA A 80 2.88 -4.05 -6.92
C ALA A 80 1.54 -3.46 -6.52
N GLN A 81 1.55 -2.21 -6.08
CA GLN A 81 0.32 -1.49 -5.79
C GLN A 81 -0.20 -0.86 -7.09
N ARG A 82 -1.50 -0.98 -7.33
CA ARG A 82 -2.17 -0.40 -8.49
C ARG A 82 -3.58 0.02 -8.12
N ASN A 83 -4.12 0.99 -8.78
CA ASN A 83 -5.53 1.37 -8.60
C ASN A 83 -6.44 0.13 -8.64
N SER A 84 -7.31 0.02 -7.64
CA SER A 84 -8.25 -1.09 -7.40
C SER A 84 -7.61 -2.43 -7.01
N GLN A 85 -6.32 -2.47 -6.66
CA GLN A 85 -5.71 -3.68 -6.09
C GLN A 85 -4.74 -3.33 -4.97
N VAL A 86 -4.78 -4.14 -3.92
CA VAL A 86 -3.86 -4.08 -2.78
C VAL A 86 -3.02 -5.34 -2.77
N SER A 87 -1.70 -5.19 -2.89
CA SER A 87 -0.75 -6.30 -2.80
C SER A 87 -0.21 -6.41 -1.37
N ILE A 88 -0.57 -7.50 -0.68
CA ILE A 88 -0.03 -7.87 0.63
C ILE A 88 0.71 -9.19 0.45
N PRO A 89 2.05 -9.23 0.56
CA PRO A 89 2.84 -10.40 0.17
C PRO A 89 2.83 -11.48 1.27
N PHE A 90 1.64 -11.86 1.75
CA PHE A 90 1.42 -12.93 2.72
C PHE A 90 0.44 -13.95 2.16
N ALA A 91 0.92 -15.17 1.96
CA ALA A 91 0.14 -16.30 1.48
C ALA A 91 -0.15 -17.28 2.63
N LEU A 92 -1.41 -17.68 2.77
CA LEU A 92 -1.85 -18.76 3.65
C LEU A 92 -1.98 -20.05 2.86
N SER A 93 -1.25 -21.10 3.25
CA SER A 93 -1.32 -22.41 2.62
C SER A 93 -2.27 -23.36 3.34
N SER A 94 -3.05 -24.12 2.58
CA SER A 94 -3.89 -25.22 3.10
C SER A 94 -3.11 -26.33 3.80
N ARG A 95 -1.77 -26.33 3.67
CA ARG A 95 -0.88 -27.30 4.31
C ARG A 95 -0.58 -26.96 5.78
N GLY A 96 -1.02 -25.79 6.28
CA GLY A 96 -0.85 -25.34 7.65
C GLY A 96 0.37 -24.46 7.85
N TYR A 97 0.67 -23.58 6.89
CA TYR A 97 1.67 -22.54 7.05
C TYR A 97 1.24 -21.22 6.38
N GLY A 98 1.82 -20.12 6.87
CA GLY A 98 1.80 -18.81 6.24
C GLY A 98 3.20 -18.47 5.75
N PHE A 99 3.29 -17.82 4.59
CA PHE A 99 4.52 -17.35 3.99
C PHE A 99 4.44 -15.84 3.77
N LEU A 100 5.32 -15.09 4.43
CA LEU A 100 5.48 -13.65 4.23
C LEU A 100 6.74 -13.39 3.40
N TRP A 101 6.56 -12.82 2.20
CA TRP A 101 7.64 -12.25 1.41
C TRP A 101 7.94 -10.84 1.90
N ASN A 102 8.88 -10.71 2.85
CA ASN A 102 9.22 -9.43 3.50
C ASN A 102 10.17 -8.59 2.62
N ASN A 103 9.71 -8.24 1.41
CA ASN A 103 10.48 -7.51 0.43
C ASN A 103 9.63 -6.39 -0.19
N PRO A 104 10.08 -5.12 -0.16
CA PRO A 104 9.35 -3.99 -0.71
C PRO A 104 9.52 -3.80 -2.22
N ALA A 105 10.35 -4.60 -2.86
CA ALA A 105 10.58 -4.52 -4.30
C ALA A 105 9.33 -4.91 -5.10
N ILE A 106 9.20 -4.34 -6.28
CA ILE A 106 8.28 -4.83 -7.28
C ILE A 106 8.70 -6.25 -7.68
N GLY A 107 7.75 -7.14 -7.88
CA GLY A 107 8.04 -8.53 -8.19
C GLY A 107 6.81 -9.36 -8.50
N TYR A 108 6.92 -10.67 -8.29
CA TYR A 108 5.85 -11.60 -8.59
C TYR A 108 5.78 -12.73 -7.56
N ALA A 109 4.58 -13.26 -7.36
CA ALA A 109 4.35 -14.54 -6.69
C ALA A 109 3.63 -15.47 -7.65
N SER A 110 4.20 -16.64 -7.92
CA SER A 110 3.67 -17.65 -8.84
C SER A 110 3.30 -18.92 -8.07
N PHE A 111 2.01 -19.24 -7.98
CA PHE A 111 1.51 -20.46 -7.34
C PHE A 111 1.28 -21.56 -8.37
N GLY A 112 2.34 -21.92 -9.09
CA GLY A 112 2.28 -22.88 -10.19
C GLY A 112 1.94 -24.31 -9.75
N LYS A 113 1.65 -25.19 -10.72
CA LYS A 113 1.38 -26.60 -10.43
C LYS A 113 2.66 -27.38 -10.09
N ASN A 114 3.78 -27.00 -10.69
CA ASN A 114 5.05 -27.71 -10.54
C ASN A 114 6.01 -27.01 -9.59
N VAL A 115 5.89 -25.69 -9.47
CA VAL A 115 6.76 -24.85 -8.67
C VAL A 115 5.98 -23.64 -8.12
N THR A 116 6.29 -23.27 -6.88
CA THR A 116 5.86 -22.00 -6.29
C THR A 116 7.06 -21.08 -6.24
N GLU A 117 6.95 -19.88 -6.82
CA GLU A 117 8.06 -18.93 -6.94
C GLU A 117 7.71 -17.57 -6.39
N TRP A 118 8.71 -16.95 -5.77
CA TRP A 118 8.66 -15.57 -5.31
C TRP A 118 9.82 -14.80 -5.94
N GLU A 119 9.49 -13.68 -6.58
CA GLU A 119 10.44 -12.87 -7.32
C GLU A 119 10.47 -11.45 -6.76
N ALA A 120 11.68 -10.87 -6.63
CA ALA A 120 11.90 -9.43 -6.46
C ALA A 120 12.73 -8.95 -7.65
N GLU A 121 12.23 -7.94 -8.36
CA GLU A 121 12.91 -7.40 -9.54
C GLU A 121 14.22 -6.69 -9.19
N SER A 122 14.32 -6.07 -8.01
CA SER A 122 15.54 -5.44 -7.53
C SER A 122 15.60 -5.45 -6.01
N THR A 123 16.58 -6.14 -5.44
CA THR A 123 16.72 -6.24 -3.98
C THR A 123 18.19 -6.46 -3.59
N ARG A 124 18.53 -6.08 -2.35
CA ARG A 124 19.87 -6.32 -1.75
C ARG A 124 19.91 -7.54 -0.86
N LYS A 125 18.74 -8.14 -0.55
CA LYS A 125 18.63 -9.26 0.39
C LYS A 125 17.47 -10.18 0.05
N MET A 126 17.62 -11.42 0.46
CA MET A 126 16.52 -12.38 0.56
C MET A 126 15.94 -12.28 1.99
N ASP A 127 14.65 -12.00 2.08
CA ASP A 127 13.97 -11.86 3.37
C ASP A 127 12.55 -12.39 3.26
N TYR A 128 12.27 -13.50 3.93
CA TYR A 128 10.92 -14.06 4.05
C TYR A 128 10.74 -14.76 5.40
N TRP A 129 9.49 -14.90 5.81
CA TRP A 129 9.09 -15.55 7.03
C TRP A 129 8.15 -16.71 6.74
N ILE A 130 8.29 -17.76 7.55
CA ILE A 130 7.38 -18.90 7.55
C ILE A 130 6.84 -19.07 8.96
N VAL A 131 5.51 -19.14 9.07
CA VAL A 131 4.82 -19.48 10.31
C VAL A 131 4.00 -20.74 10.10
N ALA A 132 3.95 -21.62 11.08
CA ALA A 132 3.15 -22.84 11.05
C ALA A 132 2.04 -22.76 12.10
N GLY A 133 0.90 -23.37 11.80
CA GLY A 133 -0.23 -23.48 12.73
C GLY A 133 -1.19 -24.58 12.30
N ASP A 134 -1.96 -25.10 13.24
CA ASP A 134 -2.95 -26.15 12.96
C ASP A 134 -4.24 -25.58 12.35
N THR A 135 -4.46 -24.28 12.54
CA THR A 135 -5.62 -23.56 12.00
C THR A 135 -5.22 -22.26 11.28
N PRO A 136 -5.99 -21.77 10.31
CA PRO A 136 -5.77 -20.46 9.72
C PRO A 136 -5.71 -19.32 10.75
N ALA A 137 -6.53 -19.38 11.80
CA ALA A 137 -6.55 -18.37 12.86
C ALA A 137 -5.22 -18.27 13.61
N GLU A 138 -4.59 -19.40 13.94
CA GLU A 138 -3.28 -19.42 14.60
C GLU A 138 -2.18 -18.82 13.70
N ILE A 139 -2.24 -19.09 12.39
CA ILE A 139 -1.30 -18.55 11.41
C ILE A 139 -1.47 -17.03 11.28
N GLU A 140 -2.71 -16.56 11.19
CA GLU A 140 -3.03 -15.12 11.13
C GLU A 140 -2.66 -14.40 12.43
N GLU A 141 -2.86 -15.02 13.58
CA GLU A 141 -2.42 -14.45 14.87
C GLU A 141 -0.89 -14.33 14.94
N ALA A 142 -0.18 -15.36 14.48
CA ALA A 142 1.29 -15.32 14.42
C ALA A 142 1.79 -14.23 13.46
N TYR A 143 1.14 -14.07 12.30
CA TYR A 143 1.43 -13.00 11.37
C TYR A 143 1.17 -11.62 12.00
N ALA A 144 0.02 -11.41 12.63
CA ALA A 144 -0.32 -10.15 13.29
C ALA A 144 0.64 -9.82 14.44
N ASN A 145 1.12 -10.83 15.18
CA ASN A 145 2.13 -10.64 16.22
C ASN A 145 3.49 -10.22 15.66
N ALA A 146 3.83 -10.66 14.44
CA ALA A 146 5.09 -10.31 13.78
C ALA A 146 5.07 -8.92 13.13
N VAL A 147 3.96 -8.54 12.48
CA VAL A 147 3.87 -7.32 11.65
C VAL A 147 3.17 -6.15 12.35
N GLY A 148 2.48 -6.41 13.44
CA GLY A 148 1.69 -5.45 14.21
C GLY A 148 0.19 -5.80 14.21
N LYS A 149 -0.44 -5.55 15.35
CA LYS A 149 -1.89 -5.77 15.52
C LYS A 149 -2.67 -4.57 15.00
N VAL A 150 -3.81 -4.86 14.37
CA VAL A 150 -4.76 -3.83 13.96
C VAL A 150 -5.34 -3.14 15.20
N PRO A 151 -5.35 -1.80 15.28
CA PRO A 151 -6.00 -1.10 16.38
C PRO A 151 -7.52 -1.35 16.37
N MET A 152 -8.16 -1.16 17.53
CA MET A 152 -9.61 -1.26 17.63
C MET A 152 -10.27 -0.17 16.76
N MET A 153 -11.18 -0.58 15.91
CA MET A 153 -11.96 0.34 15.08
C MET A 153 -12.88 1.19 15.97
N PRO A 154 -12.97 2.50 15.79
CA PRO A 154 -13.93 3.34 16.48
C PRO A 154 -15.38 2.97 16.09
N ASP A 155 -16.33 3.18 17.00
CA ASP A 155 -17.74 2.76 16.83
C ASP A 155 -18.36 3.30 15.53
N TYR A 156 -18.07 4.53 15.14
CA TYR A 156 -18.57 5.11 13.91
C TYR A 156 -18.12 4.37 12.65
N GLY A 157 -16.98 3.66 12.72
CA GLY A 157 -16.44 2.87 11.61
C GLY A 157 -17.32 1.69 11.20
N THR A 158 -18.16 1.17 12.12
CA THR A 158 -19.04 0.03 11.86
C THR A 158 -20.41 0.42 11.33
N GLY A 159 -20.76 1.71 11.28
CA GLY A 159 -22.05 2.22 10.82
C GLY A 159 -22.11 2.47 9.32
N PHE A 160 -23.18 3.11 8.87
CA PHE A 160 -23.35 3.47 7.47
C PHE A 160 -22.54 4.72 7.10
N TRP A 161 -21.84 4.63 5.98
CA TRP A 161 -21.02 5.69 5.40
C TRP A 161 -21.66 6.22 4.13
N GLN A 162 -21.94 7.52 4.10
CA GLN A 162 -22.49 8.21 2.95
C GLN A 162 -21.39 8.94 2.20
N CYS A 163 -21.19 8.60 0.95
CA CYS A 163 -20.31 9.31 0.02
C CYS A 163 -21.07 9.64 -1.27
N LYS A 164 -20.57 10.61 -1.99
CA LYS A 164 -20.98 10.97 -3.33
C LYS A 164 -19.74 11.42 -4.11
N LEU A 165 -19.65 11.06 -5.36
CA LEU A 165 -18.67 11.60 -6.29
C LEU A 165 -19.27 12.86 -6.95
N ARG A 166 -19.17 14.03 -6.41
CA ARG A 166 -18.61 14.52 -5.15
C ARG A 166 -19.55 15.58 -4.58
N TYR A 167 -19.44 15.93 -3.32
CA TYR A 167 -20.09 17.10 -2.75
C TYR A 167 -19.31 18.36 -3.19
N LEU A 168 -20.03 19.39 -3.65
CA LEU A 168 -19.42 20.60 -4.16
C LEU A 168 -19.35 21.73 -3.12
N THR A 169 -20.24 21.70 -2.11
CA THR A 169 -20.34 22.78 -1.10
C THR A 169 -20.60 22.24 0.30
N GLN A 170 -20.26 23.04 1.28
CA GLN A 170 -20.55 22.79 2.69
C GLN A 170 -22.06 22.56 2.93
N GLU A 171 -22.92 23.40 2.33
CA GLU A 171 -24.37 23.29 2.52
C GLU A 171 -24.94 22.02 1.88
N GLU A 172 -24.35 21.53 0.78
CA GLU A 172 -24.77 20.26 0.19
C GLU A 172 -24.52 19.09 1.16
N VAL A 173 -23.36 19.05 1.84
CA VAL A 173 -23.06 18.04 2.86
C VAL A 173 -24.04 18.11 4.03
N LEU A 174 -24.25 19.32 4.57
CA LEU A 174 -25.15 19.52 5.70
C LEU A 174 -26.61 19.18 5.34
N SER A 175 -27.06 19.54 4.14
CA SER A 175 -28.43 19.24 3.70
C SER A 175 -28.67 17.72 3.59
N VAL A 176 -27.69 16.96 3.12
CA VAL A 176 -27.77 15.50 3.08
C VAL A 176 -27.79 14.91 4.49
N ALA A 177 -26.93 15.36 5.40
CA ALA A 177 -26.88 14.88 6.77
C ALA A 177 -28.22 15.16 7.51
N ARG A 178 -28.75 16.38 7.37
CA ARG A 178 -30.06 16.76 7.92
C ARG A 178 -31.20 15.92 7.37
N GLU A 179 -31.18 15.57 6.08
CA GLU A 179 -32.24 14.75 5.46
C GLU A 179 -32.20 13.29 5.96
N TYR A 180 -31.00 12.70 6.21
CA TYR A 180 -30.88 11.41 6.89
C TYR A 180 -31.52 11.45 8.28
N LYS A 181 -31.24 12.48 9.08
CA LYS A 181 -31.84 12.64 10.42
C LYS A 181 -33.34 12.87 10.38
N LYS A 182 -33.82 13.67 9.45
CA LYS A 182 -35.25 13.93 9.26
C LYS A 182 -36.03 12.68 8.91
N ARG A 183 -35.41 11.76 8.19
CA ARG A 183 -36.01 10.46 7.79
C ARG A 183 -35.78 9.34 8.81
N ASP A 184 -35.12 9.64 9.93
CA ASP A 184 -34.71 8.66 10.93
C ASP A 184 -33.90 7.48 10.34
N LEU A 185 -33.03 7.80 9.37
CA LEU A 185 -32.12 6.82 8.75
C LEU A 185 -30.77 6.85 9.46
N PRO A 186 -30.19 5.69 9.74
CA PRO A 186 -28.86 5.63 10.36
C PRO A 186 -27.78 6.12 9.41
N ILE A 187 -26.87 6.96 9.94
CA ILE A 187 -25.67 7.41 9.27
C ILE A 187 -24.61 7.67 10.33
N SER A 188 -23.40 7.16 10.14
CA SER A 188 -22.27 7.33 11.07
C SER A 188 -21.16 8.18 10.50
N VAL A 189 -20.94 8.13 9.20
CA VAL A 189 -19.89 8.89 8.52
C VAL A 189 -20.46 9.54 7.26
N ILE A 190 -20.06 10.78 7.00
CA ILE A 190 -20.21 11.41 5.69
C ILE A 190 -18.82 11.72 5.13
N VAL A 191 -18.62 11.42 3.85
CA VAL A 191 -17.30 11.49 3.20
C VAL A 191 -17.31 12.60 2.17
N VAL A 192 -16.37 13.55 2.29
CA VAL A 192 -16.08 14.56 1.27
C VAL A 192 -14.92 14.05 0.41
N ASP A 193 -15.23 13.77 -0.83
CA ASP A 193 -14.30 13.26 -1.83
C ASP A 193 -13.44 14.40 -2.42
N PHE A 194 -12.61 14.10 -3.42
CA PHE A 194 -11.60 14.97 -4.01
C PHE A 194 -12.15 16.32 -4.53
N PHE A 195 -11.24 17.25 -4.84
CA PHE A 195 -11.48 18.62 -5.36
C PHE A 195 -12.39 19.51 -4.49
N HIS A 196 -12.34 19.32 -3.17
CA HIS A 196 -12.85 20.28 -2.22
C HIS A 196 -11.82 21.36 -1.85
N TRP A 197 -10.61 21.24 -2.37
CA TRP A 197 -9.47 22.16 -2.22
C TRP A 197 -9.37 23.17 -3.36
N THR A 198 -8.60 24.24 -3.15
CA THR A 198 -8.33 25.29 -4.14
C THR A 198 -7.43 24.78 -5.24
N ALA A 199 -6.34 24.07 -4.87
CA ALA A 199 -5.40 23.42 -5.76
C ALA A 199 -4.91 22.10 -5.14
N GLN A 200 -4.51 21.14 -5.97
CA GLN A 200 -3.91 19.90 -5.47
C GLN A 200 -2.60 20.22 -4.75
N GLY A 201 -2.49 19.77 -3.49
CA GLY A 201 -1.35 20.06 -2.63
C GLY A 201 -1.57 21.21 -1.66
N ASP A 202 -2.74 21.87 -1.68
CA ASP A 202 -3.08 22.89 -0.68
C ASP A 202 -3.56 22.27 0.64
N TRP A 203 -4.12 21.05 0.58
CA TRP A 203 -4.66 20.31 1.73
C TRP A 203 -5.52 21.19 2.64
N LYS A 204 -6.46 21.91 2.04
CA LYS A 204 -7.42 22.79 2.71
C LYS A 204 -8.70 22.91 1.90
N PHE A 205 -9.81 23.20 2.55
CA PHE A 205 -11.05 23.52 1.86
C PHE A 205 -10.95 24.82 1.08
N ASP A 206 -11.57 24.86 -0.12
CA ASP A 206 -11.79 26.12 -0.84
C ASP A 206 -12.78 26.99 -0.08
N PRO A 207 -12.37 28.17 0.41
CA PRO A 207 -13.22 29.01 1.26
C PRO A 207 -14.45 29.57 0.55
N VAL A 208 -14.49 29.54 -0.79
CA VAL A 208 -15.66 30.00 -1.57
C VAL A 208 -16.82 29.02 -1.42
N TYR A 209 -16.54 27.74 -1.42
CA TYR A 209 -17.55 26.68 -1.36
C TYR A 209 -17.70 26.07 0.04
N TRP A 210 -16.68 26.25 0.90
CA TRP A 210 -16.58 25.70 2.24
C TRP A 210 -16.22 26.81 3.23
N PRO A 211 -17.16 27.77 3.48
CA PRO A 211 -16.84 29.01 4.20
C PRO A 211 -16.50 28.82 5.69
N ASP A 212 -17.05 27.81 6.34
CA ASP A 212 -16.79 27.52 7.76
C ASP A 212 -16.78 26.00 8.01
N PRO A 213 -15.68 25.30 7.67
CA PRO A 213 -15.57 23.87 7.91
C PRO A 213 -15.68 23.47 9.38
N ALA A 214 -15.23 24.33 10.31
CA ALA A 214 -15.34 24.04 11.74
C ALA A 214 -16.78 24.05 12.22
N ALA A 215 -17.61 24.98 11.72
CA ALA A 215 -19.04 24.96 12.01
C ALA A 215 -19.75 23.75 11.42
N MET A 216 -19.40 23.37 10.18
CA MET A 216 -19.90 22.16 9.55
C MET A 216 -19.60 20.91 10.39
N VAL A 217 -18.36 20.75 10.84
CA VAL A 217 -17.95 19.61 11.68
C VAL A 217 -18.73 19.59 13.00
N ARG A 218 -18.90 20.75 13.66
CA ARG A 218 -19.69 20.81 14.89
C ARG A 218 -21.14 20.37 14.68
N GLU A 219 -21.80 20.86 13.63
CA GLU A 219 -23.18 20.48 13.32
C GLU A 219 -23.31 18.97 12.99
N LEU A 220 -22.35 18.41 12.23
CA LEU A 220 -22.33 16.98 11.96
C LEU A 220 -22.16 16.15 13.25
N LYS A 221 -21.27 16.58 14.16
CA LYS A 221 -21.05 15.91 15.46
C LYS A 221 -22.28 15.99 16.36
N GLU A 222 -23.02 17.12 16.36
CA GLU A 222 -24.29 17.22 17.07
C GLU A 222 -25.33 16.23 16.54
N MET A 223 -25.27 15.89 15.27
CA MET A 223 -26.06 14.83 14.64
C MET A 223 -25.49 13.42 14.85
N GLY A 224 -24.35 13.25 15.53
CA GLY A 224 -23.67 11.96 15.71
C GLY A 224 -23.05 11.43 14.41
N ILE A 225 -22.60 12.32 13.53
CA ILE A 225 -21.99 11.98 12.24
C ILE A 225 -20.53 12.43 12.24
N GLU A 226 -19.61 11.52 11.93
CA GLU A 226 -18.20 11.85 11.72
C GLU A 226 -17.95 12.30 10.27
N LEU A 227 -17.08 13.30 10.09
CA LEU A 227 -16.67 13.76 8.78
C LEU A 227 -15.32 13.13 8.40
N MET A 228 -15.27 12.49 7.24
CA MET A 228 -14.05 12.04 6.59
C MET A 228 -13.77 12.90 5.36
N VAL A 229 -12.52 13.28 5.13
CA VAL A 229 -12.10 13.98 3.92
C VAL A 229 -11.06 13.18 3.14
N SER A 230 -11.16 13.23 1.81
CA SER A 230 -10.16 12.66 0.91
C SER A 230 -8.90 13.53 0.90
N ILE A 231 -7.74 12.89 0.98
CA ILE A 231 -6.42 13.49 0.89
C ILE A 231 -5.69 12.82 -0.27
N TRP A 232 -5.11 13.62 -1.17
CA TRP A 232 -4.28 13.13 -2.26
C TRP A 232 -2.81 13.48 -2.03
N PRO A 233 -1.86 12.64 -2.45
CA PRO A 233 -0.43 12.88 -2.34
C PRO A 233 0.10 13.81 -3.43
N THR A 234 -0.77 14.46 -4.16
CA THR A 234 -0.46 15.23 -5.36
C THR A 234 -0.29 16.70 -5.06
N ALA A 235 0.59 17.36 -5.82
CA ALA A 235 0.81 18.80 -5.77
C ALA A 235 0.95 19.37 -7.19
N GLU A 236 0.12 20.35 -7.54
CA GLU A 236 0.21 21.10 -8.78
C GLU A 236 0.93 22.44 -8.58
N LYS A 237 1.46 23.02 -9.65
CA LYS A 237 2.24 24.27 -9.59
C LYS A 237 1.45 25.47 -9.07
N ALA A 238 0.12 25.40 -9.13
CA ALA A 238 -0.77 26.43 -8.59
C ALA A 238 -0.92 26.38 -7.07
N SER A 239 -0.52 25.26 -6.43
CA SER A 239 -0.57 25.11 -4.97
C SER A 239 0.36 26.10 -4.27
N GLU A 240 -0.12 26.66 -3.18
CA GLU A 240 0.66 27.55 -2.30
C GLU A 240 1.87 26.83 -1.68
N ASN A 241 1.82 25.49 -1.57
CA ASN A 241 2.87 24.67 -0.99
C ASN A 241 3.88 24.16 -2.04
N TYR A 242 3.61 24.33 -3.34
CA TYR A 242 4.41 23.72 -4.41
C TYR A 242 5.88 24.13 -4.40
N THR A 243 6.16 25.42 -4.21
CA THR A 243 7.55 25.92 -4.25
C THR A 243 8.39 25.27 -3.15
N GLU A 244 7.86 25.22 -1.92
CA GLU A 244 8.57 24.61 -0.80
C GLU A 244 8.75 23.09 -1.00
N LEU A 245 7.71 22.38 -1.44
CA LEU A 245 7.79 20.95 -1.76
C LEU A 245 8.89 20.67 -2.81
N ALA A 246 8.96 21.53 -3.81
CA ALA A 246 9.89 21.38 -4.93
C ALA A 246 11.34 21.71 -4.54
N GLU A 247 11.58 22.78 -3.77
CA GLU A 247 12.91 23.24 -3.36
C GLU A 247 13.51 22.36 -2.25
N SER A 248 12.66 21.82 -1.36
CA SER A 248 13.08 20.91 -0.29
C SER A 248 13.28 19.46 -0.76
N GLY A 249 12.98 19.15 -2.03
CA GLY A 249 13.15 17.79 -2.57
C GLY A 249 12.11 16.80 -2.04
N TYR A 250 10.89 17.27 -1.73
CA TYR A 250 9.80 16.44 -1.21
C TYR A 250 8.93 15.79 -2.28
N LEU A 251 9.28 15.95 -3.56
CA LEU A 251 8.56 15.38 -4.70
C LEU A 251 9.31 14.19 -5.28
N ILE A 252 8.58 13.21 -5.78
CA ILE A 252 9.13 12.07 -6.51
C ILE A 252 9.88 12.54 -7.76
N HIS A 253 10.98 11.87 -8.08
CA HIS A 253 11.78 12.12 -9.27
C HIS A 253 11.80 10.93 -10.20
N SER A 254 12.08 11.17 -11.49
CA SER A 254 12.54 10.09 -12.38
C SER A 254 13.99 9.72 -12.05
N GLU A 255 14.45 8.55 -12.50
CA GLU A 255 15.86 8.16 -12.38
C GLU A 255 16.81 9.15 -13.06
N ALA A 256 16.34 9.93 -14.04
CA ALA A 256 17.08 11.01 -14.67
C ALA A 256 17.01 12.37 -13.92
N GLY A 257 16.49 12.38 -12.69
CA GLY A 257 16.36 13.57 -11.85
C GLY A 257 15.25 14.55 -12.25
N ARG A 258 14.36 14.18 -13.18
CA ARG A 258 13.18 14.99 -13.50
C ARG A 258 12.10 14.71 -12.48
N ARG A 259 11.31 15.73 -12.10
CA ARG A 259 10.18 15.55 -11.21
C ARG A 259 9.17 14.58 -11.81
N GLY A 260 8.68 13.69 -10.97
CA GLY A 260 7.64 12.73 -11.35
C GLY A 260 6.29 13.41 -11.53
N ALA A 261 5.60 13.08 -12.61
CA ALA A 261 4.29 13.61 -12.89
C ALA A 261 3.21 12.53 -12.74
N TYR A 262 2.08 12.94 -12.19
CA TYR A 262 0.82 12.22 -12.26
C TYR A 262 0.16 12.58 -13.61
N LEU A 263 -0.97 13.21 -13.67
CA LEU A 263 -1.59 13.67 -14.91
C LEU A 263 -1.10 15.09 -15.24
N GLY A 264 -0.44 15.24 -16.38
CA GLY A 264 0.05 16.54 -16.83
C GLY A 264 1.19 17.10 -15.95
N ASP A 265 0.99 18.30 -15.40
CA ASP A 265 1.98 19.02 -14.57
C ASP A 265 1.87 18.75 -13.05
N VAL A 266 1.02 17.80 -12.65
CA VAL A 266 0.82 17.45 -11.25
C VAL A 266 1.94 16.53 -10.79
N ASN A 267 2.55 16.84 -9.65
CA ASN A 267 3.64 16.07 -9.06
C ASN A 267 3.14 15.29 -7.85
N ILE A 268 3.88 14.27 -7.44
CA ILE A 268 3.55 13.41 -6.31
C ILE A 268 4.54 13.67 -5.19
N VAL A 269 4.03 13.83 -3.98
CA VAL A 269 4.86 13.95 -2.77
C VAL A 269 5.52 12.62 -2.45
N ASP A 270 6.79 12.66 -2.10
CA ASP A 270 7.55 11.49 -1.68
C ASP A 270 7.40 11.23 -0.18
N PHE A 271 6.40 10.47 0.20
CA PHE A 271 6.21 10.09 1.60
C PHE A 271 7.24 9.09 2.14
N THR A 272 8.17 8.58 1.32
CA THR A 272 9.32 7.83 1.83
C THR A 272 10.32 8.75 2.52
N ASN A 273 10.29 10.06 2.23
CA ASN A 273 11.03 11.10 2.93
C ASN A 273 10.32 11.48 4.26
N PRO A 274 10.99 11.34 5.42
CA PRO A 274 10.39 11.68 6.71
C PRO A 274 10.05 13.18 6.84
N GLU A 275 10.86 14.07 6.29
CA GLU A 275 10.61 15.51 6.33
C GLU A 275 9.40 15.92 5.51
N ALA A 276 9.20 15.29 4.35
CA ALA A 276 7.98 15.48 3.54
C ALA A 276 6.72 15.04 4.31
N ARG A 277 6.79 13.94 5.08
CA ARG A 277 5.68 13.51 5.94
C ARG A 277 5.35 14.54 7.02
N GLU A 278 6.35 15.08 7.69
CA GLU A 278 6.15 16.12 8.73
C GLU A 278 5.57 17.39 8.14
N TYR A 279 6.08 17.82 6.98
CA TYR A 279 5.58 18.99 6.28
C TYR A 279 4.11 18.85 5.90
N VAL A 280 3.75 17.79 5.19
CA VAL A 280 2.35 17.58 4.73
C VAL A 280 1.41 17.40 5.92
N TRP A 281 1.83 16.66 6.95
CA TRP A 281 1.02 16.53 8.16
C TRP A 281 0.78 17.89 8.82
N SER A 282 1.76 18.79 8.85
CA SER A 282 1.56 20.13 9.43
C SER A 282 0.44 20.90 8.74
N LYS A 283 0.32 20.78 7.41
CA LYS A 283 -0.75 21.41 6.61
C LYS A 283 -2.11 20.74 6.85
N ILE A 284 -2.14 19.40 6.86
CA ILE A 284 -3.35 18.63 7.16
C ILE A 284 -3.84 18.94 8.58
N LYS A 285 -2.92 19.01 9.52
CA LYS A 285 -3.25 19.33 10.91
C LYS A 285 -3.91 20.71 11.03
N GLU A 286 -3.28 21.75 10.51
CA GLU A 286 -3.78 23.11 10.55
C GLU A 286 -5.15 23.25 9.85
N ASN A 287 -5.29 22.65 8.67
CA ASN A 287 -6.42 22.92 7.79
C ASN A 287 -7.62 21.98 7.98
N TYR A 288 -7.40 20.79 8.52
CA TYR A 288 -8.45 19.78 8.74
C TYR A 288 -8.53 19.32 10.19
N TYR A 289 -7.43 18.81 10.74
CA TYR A 289 -7.45 18.16 12.04
C TYR A 289 -7.84 19.13 13.16
N ASP A 290 -7.23 20.31 13.22
CA ASP A 290 -7.52 21.35 14.23
C ASP A 290 -8.92 21.97 14.06
N LYS A 291 -9.61 21.69 12.94
CA LYS A 291 -11.03 22.05 12.73
C LYS A 291 -11.98 20.93 13.15
N GLY A 292 -11.45 19.82 13.68
CA GLY A 292 -12.19 18.71 14.24
C GLY A 292 -12.44 17.53 13.28
N ILE A 293 -11.75 17.46 12.15
CA ILE A 293 -11.81 16.34 11.20
C ILE A 293 -10.76 15.32 11.61
N HIS A 294 -11.20 14.16 12.06
CA HIS A 294 -10.37 13.15 12.68
C HIS A 294 -10.36 11.80 11.94
N ALA A 295 -10.81 11.79 10.70
CA ALA A 295 -10.80 10.64 9.82
C ALA A 295 -10.42 11.09 8.40
N PHE A 296 -9.45 10.39 7.79
CA PHE A 296 -8.94 10.72 6.46
C PHE A 296 -9.05 9.54 5.51
N TRP A 297 -9.41 9.84 4.27
CA TRP A 297 -9.27 8.92 3.16
C TRP A 297 -7.99 9.27 2.40
N LEU A 298 -6.95 8.47 2.60
CA LEU A 298 -5.66 8.60 1.93
C LEU A 298 -5.76 7.92 0.56
N ASP A 299 -6.17 8.69 -0.41
CA ASP A 299 -6.40 8.24 -1.78
C ASP A 299 -5.13 8.40 -2.63
N GLU A 300 -5.06 7.76 -3.80
CA GLU A 300 -3.87 7.75 -4.69
C GLU A 300 -2.60 7.22 -4.00
N ALA A 301 -2.73 6.30 -3.05
CA ALA A 301 -1.63 5.85 -2.21
C ALA A 301 -0.73 4.80 -2.85
N GLU A 302 -0.98 4.35 -4.06
CA GLU A 302 -0.15 3.38 -4.81
C GLU A 302 1.33 3.83 -4.98
N PRO A 303 1.73 5.06 -5.38
CA PRO A 303 0.95 6.12 -5.99
C PRO A 303 0.64 5.84 -7.47
N GLU A 304 -0.41 6.46 -7.98
CA GLU A 304 -0.83 6.30 -9.39
C GLU A 304 0.04 7.17 -10.33
N ILE A 305 1.28 6.76 -10.52
CA ILE A 305 2.28 7.47 -11.33
C ILE A 305 2.09 7.23 -12.84
N ASN A 306 2.45 8.20 -13.66
CA ASN A 306 2.37 8.11 -15.11
C ASN A 306 3.74 8.44 -15.77
N PRO A 307 4.33 7.55 -16.60
CA PRO A 307 3.84 6.21 -16.96
C PRO A 307 3.92 5.22 -15.79
N TYR A 308 3.10 4.20 -15.83
CA TYR A 308 3.17 3.07 -14.90
C TYR A 308 4.38 2.17 -15.22
N ASP A 309 5.57 2.74 -15.03
CA ASP A 309 6.85 2.05 -15.19
C ASP A 309 7.70 2.23 -13.93
N PHE A 310 7.70 1.20 -13.10
CA PHE A 310 8.44 1.18 -11.84
C PHE A 310 9.96 1.34 -11.99
N ARG A 311 10.51 1.23 -13.18
CA ARG A 311 11.93 1.48 -13.47
C ARG A 311 12.23 2.94 -13.75
N PHE A 312 11.21 3.76 -13.89
CA PHE A 312 11.35 5.15 -14.28
C PHE A 312 11.51 6.10 -13.10
N PHE A 313 10.96 5.75 -11.93
CA PHE A 313 10.85 6.65 -10.80
C PHE A 313 11.80 6.30 -9.66
N ARG A 314 12.15 7.34 -8.91
CA ARG A 314 13.00 7.27 -7.74
C ARG A 314 12.39 8.06 -6.58
N PHE A 315 12.39 7.42 -5.44
CA PHE A 315 12.01 7.98 -4.15
C PHE A 315 13.25 8.36 -3.33
N TYR A 316 13.06 9.07 -2.24
CA TYR A 316 14.11 9.37 -1.27
C TYR A 316 14.83 8.10 -0.77
N ARG A 317 14.11 7.02 -0.57
CA ARG A 317 14.64 5.75 -0.05
C ARG A 317 15.27 4.83 -1.10
N GLY A 318 15.09 5.05 -2.36
CA GLY A 318 15.61 4.21 -3.43
C GLY A 318 14.81 4.30 -4.72
N SER A 319 15.13 3.46 -5.70
CA SER A 319 14.35 3.35 -6.93
C SER A 319 13.00 2.70 -6.66
N ASP A 320 12.00 3.05 -7.46
CA ASP A 320 10.65 2.51 -7.32
C ASP A 320 10.62 0.98 -7.46
N ILE A 321 11.38 0.43 -8.39
CA ILE A 321 11.50 -1.03 -8.57
C ILE A 321 12.06 -1.75 -7.33
N GLU A 322 12.86 -1.05 -6.49
CA GLU A 322 13.46 -1.60 -5.27
C GLU A 322 12.56 -1.44 -4.04
N ILE A 323 11.79 -0.32 -3.98
CA ILE A 323 11.08 0.03 -2.73
C ILE A 323 9.63 0.48 -2.91
N GLY A 324 9.09 0.42 -4.13
CA GLY A 324 7.77 1.00 -4.46
C GLY A 324 6.64 0.55 -3.55
N ASN A 325 6.62 -0.73 -3.19
CA ASN A 325 5.57 -1.29 -2.32
C ASN A 325 5.56 -0.74 -0.88
N ILE A 326 6.56 0.06 -0.48
CA ILE A 326 6.56 0.69 0.86
C ILE A 326 5.82 2.04 0.87
N TYR A 327 5.55 2.63 -0.28
CA TYR A 327 4.99 3.97 -0.38
C TYR A 327 3.63 4.11 0.34
N PRO A 328 2.63 3.23 0.13
CA PRO A 328 1.33 3.32 0.82
C PRO A 328 1.49 3.30 2.34
N LYS A 329 2.37 2.44 2.83
CA LYS A 329 2.70 2.35 4.27
C LYS A 329 3.27 3.67 4.80
N GLN A 330 4.15 4.34 4.04
CA GLN A 330 4.76 5.60 4.49
C GLN A 330 3.75 6.76 4.43
N TYR A 331 2.86 6.75 3.46
CA TYR A 331 1.76 7.71 3.38
C TYR A 331 0.77 7.52 4.53
N ALA A 332 0.30 6.30 4.78
CA ALA A 332 -0.55 6.00 5.93
C ALA A 332 0.11 6.35 7.27
N ARG A 333 1.42 6.12 7.37
CA ARG A 333 2.23 6.46 8.54
C ARG A 333 2.22 7.97 8.84
N MET A 334 2.25 8.82 7.82
CA MET A 334 2.18 10.27 7.98
C MET A 334 0.93 10.68 8.77
N ALA A 335 -0.25 10.19 8.36
CA ALA A 335 -1.50 10.49 9.03
C ALA A 335 -1.58 9.83 10.42
N TYR A 336 -1.27 8.54 10.52
CA TYR A 336 -1.37 7.79 11.77
C TYR A 336 -0.48 8.38 12.87
N GLU A 337 0.82 8.54 12.62
CA GLU A 337 1.75 9.10 13.61
C GLU A 337 1.45 10.57 13.95
N GLY A 338 0.94 11.31 12.96
CA GLY A 338 0.53 12.68 13.18
C GLY A 338 -0.67 12.81 14.11
N MET A 339 -1.68 11.96 13.91
CA MET A 339 -2.88 11.90 14.76
C MET A 339 -2.54 11.37 16.16
N GLU A 340 -1.69 10.34 16.25
CA GLU A 340 -1.21 9.79 17.53
C GLU A 340 -0.45 10.85 18.35
N LYS A 341 0.49 11.59 17.73
CA LYS A 341 1.21 12.71 18.36
C LYS A 341 0.28 13.85 18.80
N ALA A 342 -0.86 14.02 18.12
CA ALA A 342 -1.90 14.97 18.51
C ALA A 342 -2.82 14.44 19.63
N GLY A 343 -2.59 13.22 20.13
CA GLY A 343 -3.31 12.63 21.26
C GLY A 343 -4.60 11.90 20.87
N GLN A 344 -4.81 11.60 19.59
CA GLN A 344 -5.98 10.82 19.19
C GLN A 344 -5.79 9.35 19.51
N GLU A 345 -6.82 8.78 20.14
CA GLU A 345 -6.99 7.34 20.33
C GLU A 345 -7.89 6.75 19.24
N ASN A 346 -7.84 5.43 19.04
CA ASN A 346 -8.68 4.70 18.07
C ASN A 346 -8.62 5.32 16.66
N ILE A 347 -7.41 5.52 16.16
CA ILE A 347 -7.15 6.11 14.84
C ILE A 347 -7.63 5.15 13.75
N MET A 348 -8.45 5.66 12.84
CA MET A 348 -8.88 4.95 11.64
C MET A 348 -8.74 5.87 10.43
N ASN A 349 -8.04 5.38 9.42
CA ASN A 349 -7.95 6.01 8.10
C ASN A 349 -8.34 4.99 7.02
N LEU A 350 -9.00 5.46 5.96
CA LEU A 350 -9.21 4.67 4.76
C LEU A 350 -8.03 4.90 3.82
N VAL A 351 -7.48 3.85 3.25
CA VAL A 351 -6.34 3.94 2.32
C VAL A 351 -6.72 3.22 1.03
N ARG A 352 -6.59 3.89 -0.11
CA ARG A 352 -6.62 3.25 -1.42
C ARG A 352 -5.19 3.07 -1.89
N CYS A 353 -4.76 1.82 -2.05
CA CYS A 353 -3.44 1.45 -2.58
C CYS A 353 -3.53 0.15 -3.38
#